data_36a81b3c677eade345607fc02a786f5c
#
_entry.id   36a81b3c677eade345607fc02a786f5c
#
_cell.length_a   1.000
_cell.length_b   1.000
_cell.length_c   1.000
_cell.angle_alpha   90.00
_cell.angle_beta   90.00
_cell.angle_gamma   90.00
#
_symmetry.space_group_name_H-M   'P 1'
#
loop_
_entity.id
_entity.type
_entity.pdbx_description
1 polymer ?
#
loop_
_entity_poly.entity_id
_entity_poly.type
_entity_poly.pdbx_seq_one_letter_code
_entity_poly.pdbx_strand_id
1 'polypeptide(L)'
;ERGIKQKAFAQAIGVQATHLNEFIKGKRNLNEDLAMKLESQLGIPFKTWMNLHNGYMYECKALDEKRTEEQYALQFEDACANIFNIQALYKRLGLSMQSCLERVKKLKEFFPFDLLSSNELRIQVAGMYKHSEKVQIDEKNMLTWLILNKLEISKIQSLGNYEKGNALKAAADIARMANERTLTTESIKECLNRYGISYFKVEKL
;
A
#
# COMPACT_ATOMS: atom_id res chain seq x y z
N GLU A 1 -44.21 -3.03 -19.11
CA GLU A 1 -43.81 -4.37 -19.71
C GLU A 1 -44.75 -4.65 -20.89
N ARG A 2 -44.20 -4.70 -22.11
CA ARG A 2 -45.00 -4.86 -23.34
C ARG A 2 -45.39 -6.34 -23.61
N GLY A 3 -45.11 -7.29 -22.72
CA GLY A 3 -45.49 -8.72 -22.84
C GLY A 3 -44.93 -9.45 -24.09
N ILE A 4 -43.90 -8.88 -24.74
CA ILE A 4 -43.37 -9.47 -26.00
C ILE A 4 -42.45 -10.64 -25.66
N LYS A 5 -42.73 -11.80 -26.24
CA LYS A 5 -41.86 -12.98 -26.10
C LYS A 5 -40.52 -12.70 -26.81
N GLN A 6 -39.40 -12.96 -26.15
CA GLN A 6 -38.05 -12.73 -26.64
C GLN A 6 -37.78 -13.29 -28.05
N LYS A 7 -38.24 -14.54 -28.32
CA LYS A 7 -38.07 -15.17 -29.63
C LYS A 7 -38.84 -14.45 -30.76
N ALA A 8 -40.07 -13.99 -30.47
CA ALA A 8 -40.87 -13.23 -31.44
C ALA A 8 -40.24 -11.85 -31.69
N PHE A 9 -39.69 -11.20 -30.65
CA PHE A 9 -38.99 -9.92 -30.78
C PHE A 9 -37.72 -10.08 -31.61
N ALA A 10 -36.91 -11.11 -31.36
CA ALA A 10 -35.71 -11.38 -32.15
C ALA A 10 -36.03 -11.55 -33.66
N GLN A 11 -37.11 -12.26 -34.00
CA GLN A 11 -37.60 -12.41 -35.38
C GLN A 11 -38.02 -11.04 -35.96
N ALA A 12 -38.74 -10.23 -35.20
CA ALA A 12 -39.23 -8.90 -35.66
C ALA A 12 -38.07 -7.94 -35.99
N ILE A 13 -36.96 -7.99 -35.24
CA ILE A 13 -35.75 -7.16 -35.49
C ILE A 13 -34.74 -7.82 -36.43
N GLY A 14 -35.04 -9.02 -36.95
CA GLY A 14 -34.13 -9.74 -37.87
C GLY A 14 -32.79 -10.13 -37.23
N VAL A 15 -32.81 -10.57 -35.94
CA VAL A 15 -31.64 -11.03 -35.20
C VAL A 15 -31.85 -12.47 -34.70
N GLN A 16 -30.79 -13.24 -34.64
CA GLN A 16 -30.90 -14.59 -34.04
C GLN A 16 -31.30 -14.50 -32.57
N ALA A 17 -32.22 -15.36 -32.15
CA ALA A 17 -32.73 -15.38 -30.78
C ALA A 17 -31.61 -15.63 -29.74
N THR A 18 -30.58 -16.43 -30.11
CA THR A 18 -29.37 -16.63 -29.30
C THR A 18 -28.57 -15.34 -29.09
N HIS A 19 -28.36 -14.55 -30.15
CA HIS A 19 -27.63 -13.28 -30.08
C HIS A 19 -28.37 -12.27 -29.20
N LEU A 20 -29.70 -12.17 -29.34
CA LEU A 20 -30.51 -11.30 -28.50
C LEU A 20 -30.45 -11.72 -27.03
N ASN A 21 -30.51 -13.03 -26.76
CA ASN A 21 -30.40 -13.58 -25.39
C ASN A 21 -29.00 -13.31 -24.77
N GLU A 22 -27.94 -13.45 -25.56
CA GLU A 22 -26.58 -13.13 -25.13
C GLU A 22 -26.43 -11.64 -24.79
N PHE A 23 -27.00 -10.77 -25.60
CA PHE A 23 -27.03 -9.32 -25.35
C PHE A 23 -27.79 -8.99 -24.06
N ILE A 24 -28.99 -9.52 -23.89
CA ILE A 24 -29.79 -9.31 -22.67
C ILE A 24 -29.07 -9.81 -21.40
N LYS A 25 -28.29 -10.88 -21.52
CA LYS A 25 -27.51 -11.45 -20.42
C LYS A 25 -26.14 -10.77 -20.21
N GLY A 26 -25.82 -9.71 -20.96
CA GLY A 26 -24.53 -9.01 -20.89
C GLY A 26 -23.33 -9.83 -21.41
N LYS A 27 -23.57 -10.95 -22.13
CA LYS A 27 -22.53 -11.78 -22.73
C LYS A 27 -22.09 -11.30 -24.10
N ARG A 28 -22.83 -10.36 -24.67
CA ARG A 28 -22.57 -9.76 -25.99
C ARG A 28 -22.76 -8.26 -25.91
N ASN A 29 -21.83 -7.52 -26.47
CA ASN A 29 -21.89 -6.07 -26.54
C ASN A 29 -22.94 -5.60 -27.56
N LEU A 30 -23.52 -4.42 -27.31
CA LEU A 30 -24.32 -3.74 -28.28
C LEU A 30 -23.42 -3.26 -29.43
N ASN A 31 -23.86 -3.52 -30.67
CA ASN A 31 -23.25 -2.93 -31.85
C ASN A 31 -24.21 -1.99 -32.56
N GLU A 32 -23.72 -1.23 -33.50
CA GLU A 32 -24.50 -0.23 -34.24
C GLU A 32 -25.70 -0.82 -34.97
N ASP A 33 -25.52 -2.01 -35.63
CA ASP A 33 -26.60 -2.71 -36.33
C ASP A 33 -27.76 -3.08 -35.38
N LEU A 34 -27.43 -3.67 -34.20
CA LEU A 34 -28.43 -4.02 -33.21
C LEU A 34 -29.12 -2.76 -32.63
N ALA A 35 -28.35 -1.70 -32.38
CA ALA A 35 -28.91 -0.44 -31.88
C ALA A 35 -29.91 0.21 -32.86
N MET A 36 -29.63 0.20 -34.16
CA MET A 36 -30.54 0.66 -35.20
C MET A 36 -31.82 -0.20 -35.28
N LYS A 37 -31.66 -1.51 -35.18
CA LYS A 37 -32.81 -2.44 -35.16
C LYS A 37 -33.68 -2.26 -33.93
N LEU A 38 -33.09 -1.99 -32.78
CA LEU A 38 -33.81 -1.69 -31.55
C LEU A 38 -34.55 -0.32 -31.66
N GLU A 39 -33.93 0.69 -32.27
CA GLU A 39 -34.60 1.97 -32.52
C GLU A 39 -35.85 1.79 -33.38
N SER A 40 -35.76 1.05 -34.50
CA SER A 40 -36.87 0.85 -35.42
C SER A 40 -38.06 0.16 -34.77
N GLN A 41 -37.87 -0.73 -33.83
CA GLN A 41 -38.92 -1.51 -33.20
C GLN A 41 -39.42 -0.92 -31.87
N LEU A 42 -38.56 -0.27 -31.11
CA LEU A 42 -38.87 0.24 -29.78
C LEU A 42 -39.11 1.76 -29.77
N GLY A 43 -38.70 2.48 -30.81
CA GLY A 43 -38.83 3.93 -30.90
C GLY A 43 -37.86 4.68 -29.98
N ILE A 44 -36.86 4.00 -29.42
CA ILE A 44 -35.84 4.64 -28.59
C ILE A 44 -34.66 5.00 -29.50
N PRO A 45 -34.22 6.27 -29.53
CA PRO A 45 -33.17 6.72 -30.45
C PRO A 45 -31.87 5.92 -30.33
N PHE A 46 -31.25 5.63 -31.47
CA PHE A 46 -29.95 4.98 -31.59
C PHE A 46 -28.91 5.57 -30.64
N LYS A 47 -28.83 6.90 -30.59
CA LYS A 47 -27.90 7.62 -29.71
C LYS A 47 -28.10 7.25 -28.23
N THR A 48 -29.34 7.05 -27.80
CA THR A 48 -29.66 6.66 -26.43
C THR A 48 -29.12 5.26 -26.12
N TRP A 49 -29.31 4.31 -27.04
CA TRP A 49 -28.78 2.95 -26.90
C TRP A 49 -27.25 2.93 -26.79
N MET A 50 -26.58 3.68 -27.67
CA MET A 50 -25.13 3.75 -27.65
C MET A 50 -24.58 4.44 -26.39
N ASN A 51 -25.21 5.50 -25.91
CA ASN A 51 -24.81 6.17 -24.68
C ASN A 51 -24.95 5.26 -23.48
N LEU A 52 -26.06 4.51 -23.36
CA LEU A 52 -26.26 3.53 -22.28
C LEU A 52 -25.20 2.41 -22.33
N HIS A 53 -24.91 1.91 -23.53
CA HIS A 53 -23.88 0.87 -23.70
C HIS A 53 -22.48 1.38 -23.32
N ASN A 54 -22.10 2.56 -23.78
CA ASN A 54 -20.81 3.16 -23.47
C ASN A 54 -20.65 3.41 -21.95
N GLY A 55 -21.71 3.91 -21.30
CA GLY A 55 -21.73 4.06 -19.86
C GLY A 55 -21.53 2.73 -19.13
N TYR A 56 -22.26 1.69 -19.53
CA TYR A 56 -22.11 0.34 -18.99
C TYR A 56 -20.69 -0.22 -19.16
N MET A 57 -20.13 -0.08 -20.35
CA MET A 57 -18.76 -0.55 -20.62
C MET A 57 -17.71 0.19 -19.81
N TYR A 58 -17.91 1.51 -19.60
CA TYR A 58 -17.04 2.31 -18.75
C TYR A 58 -17.08 1.83 -17.28
N GLU A 59 -18.30 1.61 -16.74
CA GLU A 59 -18.46 1.10 -15.38
C GLU A 59 -17.86 -0.30 -15.20
N CYS A 60 -18.05 -1.21 -16.16
CA CYS A 60 -17.43 -2.53 -16.13
C CYS A 60 -15.90 -2.44 -16.06
N LYS A 61 -15.29 -1.60 -16.88
CA LYS A 61 -13.84 -1.38 -16.88
C LYS A 61 -13.35 -0.81 -15.56
N ALA A 62 -14.02 0.20 -15.03
CA ALA A 62 -13.67 0.80 -13.76
C ALA A 62 -13.73 -0.21 -12.59
N LEU A 63 -14.72 -1.12 -12.61
CA LEU A 63 -14.82 -2.20 -11.63
C LEU A 63 -13.69 -3.23 -11.76
N ASP A 64 -13.31 -3.59 -12.98
CA ASP A 64 -12.20 -4.53 -13.23
C ASP A 64 -10.87 -3.93 -12.81
N GLU A 65 -10.62 -2.65 -13.09
CA GLU A 65 -9.42 -1.93 -12.64
C GLU A 65 -9.36 -1.89 -11.10
N LYS A 66 -10.46 -1.56 -10.44
CA LYS A 66 -10.55 -1.56 -8.97
C LYS A 66 -10.27 -2.95 -8.38
N ARG A 67 -10.82 -4.02 -8.96
CA ARG A 67 -10.55 -5.39 -8.53
C ARG A 67 -9.07 -5.75 -8.67
N THR A 68 -8.44 -5.33 -9.74
CA THR A 68 -7.00 -5.56 -9.97
C THR A 68 -6.15 -4.83 -8.95
N GLU A 69 -6.48 -3.58 -8.61
CA GLU A 69 -5.80 -2.83 -7.55
C GLU A 69 -5.96 -3.49 -6.17
N GLU A 70 -7.16 -3.94 -5.84
CA GLU A 70 -7.44 -4.63 -4.56
C GLU A 70 -6.67 -5.96 -4.46
N GLN A 71 -6.64 -6.75 -5.53
CA GLN A 71 -5.85 -7.99 -5.57
C GLN A 71 -4.36 -7.74 -5.40
N TYR A 72 -3.84 -6.73 -6.08
CA TYR A 72 -2.44 -6.33 -5.93
C TYR A 72 -2.14 -5.86 -4.51
N ALA A 73 -3.02 -5.08 -3.90
CA ALA A 73 -2.86 -4.62 -2.54
C ALA A 73 -2.80 -5.79 -1.54
N LEU A 74 -3.66 -6.78 -1.70
CA LEU A 74 -3.66 -8.00 -0.86
C LEU A 74 -2.35 -8.78 -1.02
N GLN A 75 -1.87 -9.00 -2.24
CA GLN A 75 -0.61 -9.70 -2.49
C GLN A 75 0.59 -8.95 -1.88
N PHE A 76 0.60 -7.64 -1.96
CA PHE A 76 1.63 -6.81 -1.36
C PHE A 76 1.59 -6.90 0.18
N GLU A 77 0.40 -6.86 0.77
CA GLU A 77 0.21 -6.99 2.22
C GLU A 77 0.68 -8.36 2.73
N ASP A 78 0.36 -9.43 2.01
CA ASP A 78 0.84 -10.79 2.31
C ASP A 78 2.37 -10.89 2.22
N ALA A 79 2.97 -10.30 1.21
CA ALA A 79 4.43 -10.24 1.08
C ALA A 79 5.06 -9.49 2.27
N CYS A 80 4.49 -8.38 2.69
CA CYS A 80 4.92 -7.67 3.90
C CYS A 80 4.77 -8.53 5.17
N ALA A 81 3.66 -9.24 5.33
CA ALA A 81 3.39 -10.08 6.49
C ALA A 81 4.33 -11.29 6.60
N ASN A 82 4.93 -11.72 5.50
CA ASN A 82 5.95 -12.75 5.51
C ASN A 82 7.29 -12.27 6.08
N ILE A 83 7.58 -10.97 5.98
CA ILE A 83 8.85 -10.35 6.39
C ILE A 83 8.72 -9.65 7.74
N PHE A 84 7.59 -8.98 7.99
CA PHE A 84 7.37 -8.14 9.16
C PHE A 84 6.24 -8.65 10.05
N ASN A 85 6.24 -8.24 11.31
CA ASN A 85 5.06 -8.26 12.14
C ASN A 85 4.13 -7.13 11.70
N ILE A 86 3.27 -7.45 10.72
CA ILE A 86 2.43 -6.45 10.04
C ILE A 86 1.45 -5.77 11.00
N GLN A 87 0.97 -6.47 12.03
CA GLN A 87 0.05 -5.92 13.02
C GLN A 87 0.74 -4.85 13.90
N ALA A 88 1.96 -5.13 14.35
CA ALA A 88 2.76 -4.17 15.10
C ALA A 88 3.11 -2.96 14.24
N LEU A 89 3.43 -3.18 12.95
CA LEU A 89 3.71 -2.13 12.00
C LEU A 89 2.50 -1.22 11.79
N TYR A 90 1.32 -1.77 11.54
CA TYR A 90 0.08 -1.00 11.37
C TYR A 90 -0.30 -0.21 12.60
N LYS A 91 -0.18 -0.81 13.77
CA LYS A 91 -0.44 -0.12 15.04
C LYS A 91 0.47 1.11 15.20
N ARG A 92 1.76 0.98 14.93
CA ARG A 92 2.74 2.07 15.04
C ARG A 92 2.55 3.17 13.99
N LEU A 93 2.15 2.81 12.78
CA LEU A 93 1.89 3.76 11.71
C LEU A 93 0.47 4.36 11.74
N GLY A 94 -0.38 3.93 12.68
CA GLY A 94 -1.78 4.39 12.77
C GLY A 94 -2.66 3.88 11.63
N LEU A 95 -2.34 2.72 11.05
CA LEU A 95 -3.00 2.18 9.87
C LEU A 95 -4.02 1.07 10.17
N SER A 96 -4.20 0.69 11.44
CA SER A 96 -4.99 -0.49 11.83
C SER A 96 -6.46 -0.45 11.41
N MET A 97 -7.05 0.74 11.27
CA MET A 97 -8.47 0.93 10.92
C MET A 97 -8.69 1.27 9.44
N GLN A 98 -7.64 1.34 8.64
CA GLN A 98 -7.73 1.71 7.24
C GLN A 98 -8.00 0.48 6.34
N SER A 99 -8.52 0.73 5.12
CA SER A 99 -8.69 -0.32 4.11
C SER A 99 -7.33 -0.89 3.67
N CYS A 100 -7.32 -2.12 3.12
CA CYS A 100 -6.10 -2.74 2.59
C CYS A 100 -5.40 -1.82 1.56
N LEU A 101 -6.17 -1.22 0.65
CA LEU A 101 -5.63 -0.33 -0.38
C LEU A 101 -4.94 0.91 0.22
N GLU A 102 -5.56 1.54 1.24
CA GLU A 102 -4.99 2.71 1.93
C GLU A 102 -3.73 2.33 2.72
N ARG A 103 -3.75 1.19 3.42
CA ARG A 103 -2.57 0.68 4.12
C ARG A 103 -1.40 0.46 3.17
N VAL A 104 -1.64 -0.19 2.03
CA VAL A 104 -0.61 -0.46 1.02
C VAL A 104 -0.08 0.83 0.39
N LYS A 105 -0.94 1.80 0.09
CA LYS A 105 -0.50 3.13 -0.39
C LYS A 105 0.46 3.78 0.59
N LYS A 106 0.12 3.76 1.88
CA LYS A 106 0.99 4.31 2.94
C LYS A 106 2.28 3.51 3.11
N LEU A 107 2.21 2.18 3.10
CA LEU A 107 3.42 1.35 3.17
C LEU A 107 4.38 1.63 2.01
N LYS A 108 3.88 1.85 0.81
CA LYS A 108 4.71 2.19 -0.36
C LYS A 108 5.40 3.56 -0.25
N GLU A 109 4.82 4.51 0.47
CA GLU A 109 5.49 5.78 0.78
C GLU A 109 6.74 5.56 1.66
N PHE A 110 6.67 4.59 2.58
CA PHE A 110 7.78 4.24 3.45
C PHE A 110 8.77 3.24 2.83
N PHE A 111 8.26 2.37 1.95
CA PHE A 111 9.04 1.34 1.27
C PHE A 111 9.01 1.60 -0.25
N PRO A 112 9.94 2.40 -0.79
CA PRO A 112 9.99 2.68 -2.23
C PRO A 112 10.43 1.48 -3.07
N PHE A 113 10.47 0.27 -2.49
CA PHE A 113 10.94 -0.96 -3.13
C PHE A 113 9.77 -1.86 -3.52
N ASP A 114 9.96 -2.62 -4.55
CA ASP A 114 9.11 -3.76 -4.84
C ASP A 114 9.42 -4.87 -3.84
N LEU A 115 8.58 -5.00 -2.79
CA LEU A 115 8.76 -5.98 -1.71
C LEU A 115 8.71 -7.45 -2.19
N LEU A 116 8.40 -7.68 -3.44
CA LEU A 116 8.48 -9.00 -4.07
C LEU A 116 9.94 -9.50 -4.16
N SER A 117 10.93 -8.62 -4.03
CA SER A 117 12.36 -8.96 -3.92
C SER A 117 12.83 -9.00 -2.45
N SER A 118 12.28 -9.92 -1.67
CA SER A 118 12.41 -10.00 -0.21
C SER A 118 13.85 -10.08 0.34
N ASN A 119 14.83 -10.55 -0.44
CA ASN A 119 16.21 -10.72 0.04
C ASN A 119 16.96 -9.39 0.13
N GLU A 120 16.73 -8.45 -0.77
CA GLU A 120 17.38 -7.13 -0.74
C GLU A 120 16.93 -6.31 0.46
N LEU A 121 15.64 -6.43 0.83
CA LEU A 121 15.09 -5.72 1.98
C LEU A 121 15.68 -6.21 3.31
N ARG A 122 15.89 -7.53 3.46
CA ARG A 122 16.55 -8.11 4.63
C ARG A 122 17.98 -7.58 4.79
N ILE A 123 18.73 -7.46 3.70
CA ILE A 123 20.10 -6.93 3.69
C ILE A 123 20.11 -5.43 4.02
N GLN A 124 19.19 -4.64 3.48
CA GLN A 124 19.14 -3.20 3.72
C GLN A 124 18.66 -2.83 5.12
N VAL A 125 17.81 -3.66 5.72
CA VAL A 125 17.27 -3.45 7.07
C VAL A 125 18.19 -4.07 8.12
N ALA A 126 18.99 -5.07 7.76
CA ALA A 126 20.00 -5.66 8.63
C ALA A 126 21.13 -4.65 8.92
N GLY A 127 20.86 -3.72 9.83
CA GLY A 127 21.85 -2.83 10.39
C GLY A 127 22.80 -3.58 11.33
N MET A 128 23.91 -2.95 11.68
CA MET A 128 24.78 -3.44 12.75
C MET A 128 24.06 -3.29 14.09
N TYR A 129 23.53 -4.36 14.64
CA TYR A 129 22.99 -4.37 15.98
C TYR A 129 23.67 -5.46 16.81
N LYS A 130 23.83 -5.17 18.09
CA LYS A 130 24.41 -6.11 19.04
C LYS A 130 23.28 -6.87 19.75
N HIS A 131 23.29 -8.18 19.65
CA HIS A 131 22.37 -9.04 20.38
C HIS A 131 23.13 -10.06 21.22
N SER A 132 22.46 -10.63 22.22
CA SER A 132 23.00 -11.75 23.00
C SER A 132 22.64 -13.06 22.32
N GLU A 133 23.60 -13.95 22.16
CA GLU A 133 23.40 -15.31 21.61
C GLU A 133 22.43 -16.15 22.48
N LYS A 134 22.21 -15.75 23.73
CA LYS A 134 21.31 -16.44 24.65
C LYS A 134 19.83 -16.07 24.48
N VAL A 135 19.51 -15.06 23.67
CA VAL A 135 18.15 -14.60 23.47
C VAL A 135 17.65 -15.05 22.11
N GLN A 136 16.60 -15.85 22.07
CA GLN A 136 15.89 -16.14 20.84
C GLN A 136 15.21 -14.87 20.33
N ILE A 137 15.57 -14.44 19.16
CA ILE A 137 15.03 -13.24 18.51
C ILE A 137 13.99 -13.68 17.49
N ASP A 138 12.78 -13.14 17.61
CA ASP A 138 11.78 -13.23 16.55
C ASP A 138 12.21 -12.33 15.39
N GLU A 139 12.57 -12.95 14.26
CA GLU A 139 13.09 -12.24 13.09
C GLU A 139 12.10 -11.19 12.56
N LYS A 140 10.81 -11.50 12.52
CA LYS A 140 9.79 -10.54 12.05
C LYS A 140 9.68 -9.33 12.97
N ASN A 141 9.69 -9.54 14.27
CA ASN A 141 9.66 -8.43 15.24
C ASN A 141 10.93 -7.59 15.14
N MET A 142 12.09 -8.24 14.99
CA MET A 142 13.35 -7.54 14.82
C MET A 142 13.37 -6.67 13.56
N LEU A 143 12.99 -7.24 12.41
CA LEU A 143 12.93 -6.50 11.14
C LEU A 143 11.91 -5.35 11.21
N THR A 144 10.77 -5.58 11.85
CA THR A 144 9.77 -4.53 12.07
C THR A 144 10.32 -3.40 12.94
N TRP A 145 11.03 -3.73 14.00
CA TRP A 145 11.66 -2.74 14.87
C TRP A 145 12.74 -1.95 14.12
N LEU A 146 13.59 -2.62 13.33
CA LEU A 146 14.63 -1.96 12.53
C LEU A 146 14.06 -0.99 11.50
N ILE A 147 12.98 -1.36 10.82
CA ILE A 147 12.38 -0.47 9.81
C ILE A 147 11.71 0.74 10.47
N LEU A 148 11.04 0.55 11.61
CA LEU A 148 10.47 1.65 12.39
C LEU A 148 11.56 2.62 12.88
N ASN A 149 12.70 2.10 13.33
CA ASN A 149 13.86 2.94 13.68
C ASN A 149 14.34 3.75 12.46
N LYS A 150 14.44 3.13 11.29
CA LYS A 150 14.86 3.81 10.05
C LYS A 150 13.90 4.94 9.68
N LEU A 151 12.59 4.73 9.86
CA LEU A 151 11.58 5.76 9.64
C LEU A 151 11.71 6.92 10.65
N GLU A 152 11.97 6.63 11.92
CA GLU A 152 12.21 7.69 12.92
C GLU A 152 13.49 8.48 12.62
N ILE A 153 14.56 7.80 12.20
CA ILE A 153 15.82 8.45 11.79
C ILE A 153 15.57 9.43 10.63
N SER A 154 14.76 9.02 9.64
CA SER A 154 14.48 9.87 8.47
C SER A 154 13.76 11.18 8.81
N LYS A 155 13.05 11.23 9.94
CA LYS A 155 12.37 12.44 10.46
C LYS A 155 13.31 13.39 11.20
N ILE A 156 14.50 12.94 11.58
CA ILE A 156 15.46 13.76 12.33
C ILE A 156 16.17 14.67 11.35
N GLN A 157 16.09 15.97 11.58
CA GLN A 157 16.85 16.96 10.83
C GLN A 157 18.35 16.76 11.11
N SER A 158 19.17 16.86 10.06
CA SER A 158 20.63 16.78 10.17
C SER A 158 21.14 17.81 11.17
N LEU A 159 21.82 17.34 12.23
CA LEU A 159 22.29 18.17 13.34
C LEU A 159 23.74 18.66 13.15
N GLY A 160 24.22 18.72 11.94
CA GLY A 160 25.58 19.13 11.62
C GLY A 160 26.45 17.98 11.10
N ASN A 161 27.65 18.30 10.67
CA ASN A 161 28.57 17.31 10.11
C ASN A 161 29.29 16.54 11.23
N TYR A 162 29.18 15.22 11.17
CA TYR A 162 29.97 14.33 12.02
C TYR A 162 31.43 14.30 11.53
N GLU A 163 32.39 14.55 12.42
CA GLU A 163 33.80 14.40 12.17
C GLU A 163 34.34 13.13 12.84
N LYS A 164 35.32 12.49 12.19
CA LYS A 164 36.00 11.31 12.75
C LYS A 164 36.63 11.66 14.11
N GLY A 165 36.28 10.90 15.13
CA GLY A 165 36.74 11.12 16.52
C GLY A 165 35.74 11.86 17.42
N ASN A 166 34.68 12.43 16.87
CA ASN A 166 33.62 13.09 17.67
C ASN A 166 32.93 12.14 18.65
N ALA A 167 32.81 10.84 18.30
CA ALA A 167 32.25 9.84 19.21
C ALA A 167 33.08 9.69 20.51
N LEU A 168 34.40 9.74 20.41
CA LEU A 168 35.29 9.69 21.59
C LEU A 168 35.17 10.94 22.44
N LYS A 169 35.09 12.12 21.82
CA LYS A 169 34.89 13.39 22.54
C LYS A 169 33.53 13.40 23.26
N ALA A 170 32.46 12.97 22.57
CA ALA A 170 31.14 12.83 23.17
C ALA A 170 31.12 11.84 24.35
N ALA A 171 31.80 10.71 24.21
CA ALA A 171 31.92 9.72 25.30
C ALA A 171 32.64 10.31 26.53
N ALA A 172 33.70 11.06 26.35
CA ALA A 172 34.40 11.74 27.43
C ALA A 172 33.53 12.79 28.15
N ASP A 173 32.77 13.60 27.39
CA ASP A 173 31.86 14.58 27.99
C ASP A 173 30.71 13.91 28.74
N ILE A 174 30.14 12.82 28.21
CA ILE A 174 29.10 12.04 28.89
C ILE A 174 29.65 11.41 30.18
N ALA A 175 30.87 10.88 30.17
CA ALA A 175 31.51 10.33 31.37
C ALA A 175 31.72 11.43 32.43
N ARG A 176 32.13 12.63 32.03
CA ARG A 176 32.26 13.77 32.94
C ARG A 176 30.91 14.15 33.57
N MET A 177 29.86 14.29 32.74
CA MET A 177 28.51 14.58 33.25
C MET A 177 27.98 13.50 34.19
N ALA A 178 28.33 12.23 33.97
CA ALA A 178 27.99 11.14 34.87
C ALA A 178 28.68 11.30 36.25
N ASN A 179 29.97 11.66 36.27
CA ASN A 179 30.72 11.92 37.51
C ASN A 179 30.18 13.12 38.27
N GLU A 180 29.76 14.16 37.56
CA GLU A 180 29.15 15.36 38.12
C GLU A 180 27.68 15.18 38.53
N ARG A 181 27.09 14.00 38.31
CA ARG A 181 25.68 13.66 38.55
C ARG A 181 24.68 14.56 37.82
N THR A 182 25.08 15.12 36.68
CA THR A 182 24.25 15.99 35.81
C THR A 182 23.67 15.23 34.61
N LEU A 183 23.85 13.91 34.55
CA LEU A 183 23.45 13.06 33.43
C LEU A 183 21.93 12.87 33.39
N THR A 184 21.29 13.42 32.38
CA THR A 184 19.88 13.20 32.02
C THR A 184 19.76 12.76 30.56
N THR A 185 18.60 12.25 30.16
CA THR A 185 18.35 11.89 28.74
C THR A 185 18.53 13.12 27.83
N GLU A 186 18.08 14.27 28.31
CA GLU A 186 18.16 15.55 27.60
C GLU A 186 19.59 16.00 27.46
N SER A 187 20.39 15.96 28.53
CA SER A 187 21.81 16.35 28.51
C SER A 187 22.66 15.44 27.63
N ILE A 188 22.35 14.13 27.60
CA ILE A 188 22.97 13.17 26.66
C ILE A 188 22.64 13.56 25.21
N LYS A 189 21.36 13.81 24.93
CA LYS A 189 20.91 14.19 23.57
C LYS A 189 21.58 15.46 23.08
N GLU A 190 21.63 16.49 23.92
CA GLU A 190 22.28 17.76 23.59
C GLU A 190 23.79 17.59 23.36
N CYS A 191 24.45 16.80 24.22
CA CYS A 191 25.86 16.49 24.05
C CYS A 191 26.14 15.78 22.73
N LEU A 192 25.40 14.72 22.42
CA LEU A 192 25.54 13.98 21.19
C LEU A 192 25.26 14.84 19.94
N ASN A 193 24.22 15.66 19.99
CA ASN A 193 23.86 16.58 18.91
C ASN A 193 24.99 17.57 18.59
N ARG A 194 25.68 18.08 19.61
CA ARG A 194 26.83 19.00 19.48
C ARG A 194 27.96 18.38 18.66
N TYR A 195 28.11 17.07 18.73
CA TYR A 195 29.12 16.30 18.00
C TYR A 195 28.61 15.70 16.67
N GLY A 196 27.41 16.11 16.21
CA GLY A 196 26.83 15.59 14.97
C GLY A 196 26.31 14.16 15.08
N ILE A 197 25.99 13.70 16.31
CA ILE A 197 25.47 12.35 16.58
C ILE A 197 24.01 12.48 16.98
N SER A 198 23.11 11.92 16.19
CA SER A 198 21.69 11.90 16.51
C SER A 198 21.37 10.79 17.51
N TYR A 199 20.62 11.12 18.55
CA TYR A 199 20.12 10.16 19.54
C TYR A 199 18.61 10.15 19.55
N PHE A 200 18.03 8.97 19.51
CA PHE A 200 16.58 8.77 19.61
C PHE A 200 16.29 7.46 20.34
N LYS A 201 15.13 7.40 20.93
CA LYS A 201 14.63 6.21 21.62
C LYS A 201 13.37 5.73 20.93
N VAL A 202 13.37 4.47 20.52
CA VAL A 202 12.19 3.80 19.95
C VAL A 202 11.63 2.86 21.02
N GLU A 203 10.32 2.93 21.21
CA GLU A 203 9.64 2.03 22.14
C GLU A 203 9.68 0.59 21.61
N LYS A 204 9.63 -0.36 22.53
CA LYS A 204 9.54 -1.79 22.16
C LYS A 204 8.25 -2.06 21.37
N LEU A 205 8.31 -3.06 20.49
CA LEU A 205 7.15 -3.59 19.78
C LEU A 205 6.21 -4.31 20.75
#